data_6e819f3e01acd276cef6cc42d78d16b7
#
_entry.id   6e819f3e01acd276cef6cc42d78d16b7
#
_cell.length_a   1.000
_cell.length_b   1.000
_cell.length_c   1.000
_cell.angle_alpha   90.00
_cell.angle_beta   90.00
_cell.angle_gamma   90.00
#
_symmetry.space_group_name_H-M   'P 1'
#
loop_
_entity.id
_entity.type
_entity.pdbx_description
1 polymer ?
#
loop_
_entity_poly.entity_id
_entity_poly.type
_entity_poly.pdbx_seq_one_letter_code
_entity_poly.pdbx_strand_id
1 'polypeptide(L)'
;ESGSIFVQIGDENVHRVRAVLEEVFGEDNLISMICLRKTGGQEANFLSNVSDYILWFAKNIKNTKYRQLYFRKEVGVGEGSGARYDRIRISEYVSRPLNKEEKSGNITLPLMARPYQLTSLISSGVRANTTVSWNFQGKPYHSGDSSNWKTSLEGLRRLSLADRIEKR
;
A
#
# COMPACT_ATOMS: atom_id res chain seq x y z
N GLU A 1 -9.81 6.85 29.69
CA GLU A 1 -9.66 8.08 28.91
C GLU A 1 -9.09 7.85 27.50
N SER A 2 -9.71 6.91 26.77
CA SER A 2 -9.31 6.52 25.40
C SER A 2 -10.32 7.01 24.34
N GLY A 3 -11.06 8.07 24.63
CA GLY A 3 -12.08 8.60 23.73
C GLY A 3 -11.49 9.25 22.48
N SER A 4 -12.27 9.24 21.42
CA SER A 4 -11.99 9.98 20.20
C SER A 4 -13.27 10.56 19.61
N ILE A 5 -13.12 11.57 18.73
CA ILE A 5 -14.22 12.23 18.04
C ILE A 5 -14.01 12.12 16.54
N PHE A 6 -15.10 11.93 15.81
CA PHE A 6 -15.17 11.98 14.36
C PHE A 6 -16.10 13.09 13.94
N VAL A 7 -15.62 14.00 13.12
CA VAL A 7 -16.41 15.11 12.59
C VAL A 7 -16.39 15.06 11.09
N GLN A 8 -17.54 14.80 10.48
CA GLN A 8 -17.69 14.91 9.03
C GLN A 8 -18.01 16.36 8.67
N ILE A 9 -17.29 16.89 7.67
CA ILE A 9 -17.42 18.29 7.24
C ILE A 9 -17.11 18.42 5.74
N GLY A 10 -17.76 19.34 5.06
CA GLY A 10 -17.48 19.69 3.68
C GLY A 10 -16.17 20.46 3.53
N ASP A 11 -15.63 20.43 2.31
CA ASP A 11 -14.39 21.09 1.92
C ASP A 11 -14.36 22.58 2.29
N GLU A 12 -15.49 23.25 2.18
CA GLU A 12 -15.62 24.70 2.44
C GLU A 12 -15.23 25.09 3.87
N ASN A 13 -15.51 24.24 4.85
CA ASN A 13 -15.33 24.54 6.28
C ASN A 13 -14.34 23.62 7.00
N VAL A 14 -13.73 22.64 6.33
CA VAL A 14 -12.83 21.67 6.95
C VAL A 14 -11.67 22.34 7.70
N HIS A 15 -11.11 23.39 7.12
CA HIS A 15 -10.00 24.16 7.71
C HIS A 15 -10.39 24.87 9.00
N ARG A 16 -11.62 25.40 9.09
CA ARG A 16 -12.13 26.08 10.31
C ARG A 16 -12.42 25.10 11.42
N VAL A 17 -13.11 24.01 11.07
CA VAL A 17 -13.45 22.95 12.07
C VAL A 17 -12.18 22.27 12.56
N ARG A 18 -11.20 22.05 11.69
CA ARG A 18 -9.90 21.53 12.08
C ARG A 18 -9.20 22.43 13.10
N ALA A 19 -9.14 23.75 12.85
CA ALA A 19 -8.52 24.68 13.78
C ALA A 19 -9.18 24.68 15.16
N VAL A 20 -10.52 24.62 15.23
CA VAL A 20 -11.24 24.49 16.49
C VAL A 20 -10.92 23.17 17.22
N LEU A 21 -10.84 22.07 16.49
CA LEU A 21 -10.49 20.77 17.08
C LEU A 21 -9.04 20.73 17.57
N GLU A 22 -8.12 21.39 16.88
CA GLU A 22 -6.73 21.56 17.31
C GLU A 22 -6.62 22.41 18.58
N GLU A 23 -7.42 23.47 18.70
CA GLU A 23 -7.50 24.29 19.90
C GLU A 23 -8.05 23.49 21.10
N VAL A 24 -9.08 22.67 20.91
CA VAL A 24 -9.75 21.94 21.99
C VAL A 24 -8.98 20.68 22.41
N PHE A 25 -8.46 19.91 21.44
CA PHE A 25 -7.84 18.62 21.69
C PHE A 25 -6.31 18.64 21.65
N GLY A 26 -5.71 19.69 21.11
CA GLY A 26 -4.29 19.79 20.81
C GLY A 26 -3.94 19.22 19.43
N GLU A 27 -3.03 19.87 18.74
CA GLU A 27 -2.58 19.53 17.39
C GLU A 27 -2.02 18.09 17.32
N ASP A 28 -1.27 17.67 18.33
CA ASP A 28 -0.66 16.34 18.42
C ASP A 28 -1.70 15.18 18.55
N ASN A 29 -2.95 15.50 18.80
CA ASN A 29 -4.02 14.52 18.95
C ASN A 29 -4.86 14.30 17.68
N LEU A 30 -4.49 14.91 16.56
CA LEU A 30 -5.03 14.57 15.25
C LEU A 30 -4.56 13.16 14.85
N ILE A 31 -5.51 12.23 14.71
CA ILE A 31 -5.20 10.87 14.25
C ILE A 31 -5.18 10.83 12.72
N SER A 32 -6.22 11.38 12.07
CA SER A 32 -6.33 11.36 10.62
C SER A 32 -7.34 12.38 10.09
N MET A 33 -7.09 12.87 8.89
CA MET A 33 -8.07 13.54 8.04
C MET A 33 -8.38 12.65 6.85
N ILE A 34 -9.57 12.08 6.80
CA ILE A 34 -10.01 11.10 5.80
C ILE A 34 -10.82 11.85 4.74
N CYS A 35 -10.38 11.79 3.49
CA CYS A 35 -11.14 12.35 2.37
C CYS A 35 -12.17 11.31 1.88
N LEU A 36 -13.41 11.74 1.76
CA LEU A 36 -14.53 10.95 1.25
C LEU A 36 -14.99 11.51 -0.09
N ARG A 37 -15.23 10.64 -1.05
CA ARG A 37 -15.85 11.02 -2.31
C ARG A 37 -17.37 11.06 -2.14
N LYS A 38 -17.98 12.23 -2.43
CA LYS A 38 -19.42 12.37 -2.59
C LYS A 38 -19.88 11.84 -3.95
N THR A 39 -21.19 11.59 -4.07
CA THR A 39 -21.81 11.36 -5.37
C THR A 39 -21.67 12.64 -6.22
N GLY A 40 -20.93 12.52 -7.31
CA GLY A 40 -20.80 13.59 -8.29
C GLY A 40 -22.08 13.74 -9.13
N GLY A 41 -22.33 14.91 -9.66
CA GLY A 41 -23.42 15.13 -10.62
C GLY A 41 -24.18 16.46 -10.47
N GLN A 42 -23.83 17.32 -9.52
CA GLN A 42 -24.37 18.67 -9.50
C GLN A 42 -23.54 19.56 -10.45
N GLU A 43 -24.22 20.21 -11.38
CA GLU A 43 -23.64 21.25 -12.24
C GLU A 43 -23.11 22.40 -11.37
N ALA A 44 -21.86 22.77 -11.58
CA ALA A 44 -21.24 23.94 -10.97
C ALA A 44 -20.68 24.83 -12.06
N ASN A 45 -20.65 26.14 -11.80
CA ASN A 45 -20.10 27.14 -12.74
C ASN A 45 -18.59 26.91 -13.02
N PHE A 46 -17.92 26.22 -12.12
CA PHE A 46 -16.52 25.84 -12.21
C PHE A 46 -16.37 24.32 -11.93
N LEU A 47 -15.36 23.92 -11.19
CA LEU A 47 -15.19 22.55 -10.73
C LEU A 47 -16.17 22.26 -9.59
N SER A 48 -16.95 21.18 -9.73
CA SER A 48 -17.84 20.73 -8.67
C SER A 48 -17.05 20.15 -7.50
N ASN A 49 -17.45 20.54 -6.29
CA ASN A 49 -16.90 19.94 -5.08
C ASN A 49 -17.47 18.52 -4.89
N VAL A 50 -16.61 17.52 -4.95
CA VAL A 50 -16.99 16.10 -4.84
C VAL A 50 -16.44 15.43 -3.57
N SER A 51 -15.89 16.22 -2.65
CA SER A 51 -15.21 15.71 -1.46
C SER A 51 -15.82 16.21 -0.17
N ASP A 52 -15.96 15.29 0.79
CA ASP A 52 -16.12 15.58 2.22
C ASP A 52 -14.92 15.03 2.98
N TYR A 53 -14.78 15.47 4.21
CA TYR A 53 -13.69 15.03 5.10
C TYR A 53 -14.25 14.53 6.41
N ILE A 54 -13.60 13.52 6.98
CA ILE A 54 -13.77 13.14 8.36
C ILE A 54 -12.50 13.51 9.10
N LEU A 55 -12.62 14.40 10.07
CA LEU A 55 -11.56 14.72 11.01
C LEU A 55 -11.67 13.76 12.20
N TRP A 56 -10.60 13.02 12.46
CA TRP A 56 -10.54 12.09 13.59
C TRP A 56 -9.50 12.58 14.59
N PHE A 57 -9.98 13.03 15.76
CA PHE A 57 -9.15 13.45 16.88
C PHE A 57 -9.31 12.52 18.06
N ALA A 58 -8.22 12.29 18.79
CA ALA A 58 -8.21 11.61 20.06
C ALA A 58 -8.33 12.62 21.21
N LYS A 59 -8.87 12.21 22.35
CA LYS A 59 -8.66 12.93 23.61
C LYS A 59 -7.20 12.84 24.06
N ASN A 60 -6.56 11.69 23.84
CA ASN A 60 -5.13 11.46 24.00
C ASN A 60 -4.71 10.33 23.06
N ILE A 61 -3.90 10.64 22.06
CA ILE A 61 -3.50 9.71 21.02
C ILE A 61 -2.76 8.48 21.57
N LYS A 62 -1.98 8.65 22.65
CA LYS A 62 -1.21 7.55 23.28
C LYS A 62 -2.13 6.51 23.96
N ASN A 63 -3.33 6.92 24.34
CA ASN A 63 -4.31 6.06 25.01
C ASN A 63 -5.41 5.59 24.07
N THR A 64 -5.38 6.00 22.79
CA THR A 64 -6.43 5.66 21.83
C THR A 64 -6.33 4.19 21.44
N LYS A 65 -7.44 3.48 21.57
CA LYS A 65 -7.53 2.07 21.14
C LYS A 65 -7.96 2.02 19.68
N TYR A 66 -7.10 1.52 18.82
CA TYR A 66 -7.41 1.29 17.42
C TYR A 66 -7.34 -0.21 17.10
N ARG A 67 -8.36 -0.72 16.43
CA ARG A 67 -8.40 -2.09 15.91
C ARG A 67 -8.29 -2.01 14.40
N GLN A 68 -7.17 -2.50 13.86
CA GLN A 68 -6.94 -2.54 12.43
C GLN A 68 -8.03 -3.34 11.71
N LEU A 69 -8.66 -2.71 10.74
CA LEU A 69 -9.61 -3.38 9.86
C LEU A 69 -8.85 -4.06 8.71
N TYR A 70 -9.11 -5.33 8.51
CA TYR A 70 -8.53 -6.10 7.42
C TYR A 70 -9.63 -6.51 6.44
N PHE A 71 -9.42 -6.21 5.17
CA PHE A 71 -10.26 -6.71 4.09
C PHE A 71 -9.55 -7.88 3.41
N ARG A 72 -10.33 -8.88 3.01
CA ARG A 72 -9.80 -9.97 2.20
C ARG A 72 -9.35 -9.40 0.86
N LYS A 73 -8.10 -9.67 0.48
CA LYS A 73 -7.60 -9.28 -0.84
C LYS A 73 -8.14 -10.25 -1.88
N GLU A 74 -8.85 -9.72 -2.86
CA GLU A 74 -9.20 -10.47 -4.07
C GLU A 74 -8.02 -10.41 -5.04
N VAL A 75 -7.59 -11.58 -5.49
CA VAL A 75 -6.40 -11.75 -6.33
C VAL A 75 -6.76 -11.46 -7.78
N GLY A 76 -6.01 -10.56 -8.41
CA GLY A 76 -6.17 -10.27 -9.84
C GLY A 76 -7.39 -9.44 -10.23
N VAL A 77 -8.25 -9.06 -9.27
CA VAL A 77 -9.52 -8.38 -9.53
C VAL A 77 -9.53 -6.96 -8.93
N GLY A 78 -10.17 -6.02 -9.62
CA GLY A 78 -10.47 -4.67 -9.14
C GLY A 78 -9.28 -3.70 -9.21
N GLU A 79 -9.46 -2.53 -8.61
CA GLU A 79 -8.47 -1.44 -8.57
C GLU A 79 -7.56 -1.48 -7.32
N GLY A 80 -7.79 -2.43 -6.43
CA GLY A 80 -7.08 -2.56 -5.17
C GLY A 80 -5.68 -3.16 -5.30
N SER A 81 -4.98 -3.24 -4.17
CA SER A 81 -3.63 -3.83 -4.11
C SER A 81 -3.60 -5.32 -4.53
N GLY A 82 -4.75 -6.01 -4.53
CA GLY A 82 -4.91 -7.39 -5.00
C GLY A 82 -4.82 -7.56 -6.52
N ALA A 83 -5.20 -6.53 -7.29
CA ALA A 83 -5.15 -6.55 -8.76
C ALA A 83 -3.73 -6.76 -9.32
N ARG A 84 -2.70 -6.39 -8.56
CA ARG A 84 -1.30 -6.56 -8.95
C ARG A 84 -0.76 -7.98 -8.79
N TYR A 85 -1.51 -8.87 -8.14
CA TYR A 85 -1.14 -10.28 -7.99
C TYR A 85 -1.46 -11.02 -9.28
N ASP A 86 -0.56 -10.96 -10.23
CA ASP A 86 -0.73 -11.44 -11.59
C ASP A 86 -0.07 -12.81 -11.84
N ARG A 87 0.57 -13.38 -10.83
CA ARG A 87 1.26 -14.67 -10.89
C ARG A 87 0.83 -15.61 -9.77
N ILE A 88 1.00 -16.90 -10.02
CA ILE A 88 0.68 -17.96 -9.08
C ILE A 88 1.85 -18.94 -9.00
N ARG A 89 2.21 -19.33 -7.78
CA ARG A 89 3.12 -20.44 -7.50
C ARG A 89 2.28 -21.66 -7.10
N ILE A 90 2.35 -22.70 -7.88
CA ILE A 90 1.57 -23.94 -7.70
C ILE A 90 2.35 -24.95 -6.86
N SER A 91 3.67 -25.00 -7.04
CA SER A 91 4.58 -25.82 -6.26
C SER A 91 5.93 -25.09 -6.08
N GLU A 92 6.88 -25.72 -5.40
CA GLU A 92 8.20 -25.15 -5.17
C GLU A 92 8.92 -24.72 -6.46
N TYR A 93 8.71 -25.47 -7.57
CA TYR A 93 9.39 -25.24 -8.84
C TYR A 93 8.47 -24.75 -9.96
N VAL A 94 7.17 -24.64 -9.71
CA VAL A 94 6.19 -24.30 -10.76
C VAL A 94 5.50 -22.99 -10.45
N SER A 95 5.84 -21.97 -11.20
CA SER A 95 5.15 -20.68 -11.16
C SER A 95 4.80 -20.23 -12.58
N ARG A 96 3.66 -19.56 -12.71
CA ARG A 96 3.16 -19.03 -13.99
C ARG A 96 2.33 -17.76 -13.79
N PRO A 97 2.11 -16.97 -14.83
CA PRO A 97 1.08 -15.93 -14.80
C PRO A 97 -0.31 -16.53 -14.55
N LEU A 98 -1.19 -15.76 -13.94
CA LEU A 98 -2.63 -16.06 -13.87
C LEU A 98 -3.23 -15.95 -15.28
N ASN A 99 -4.11 -16.87 -15.64
CA ASN A 99 -4.90 -16.77 -16.86
C ASN A 99 -6.07 -15.78 -16.69
N LYS A 100 -6.80 -15.50 -17.78
CA LYS A 100 -7.92 -14.53 -17.76
C LYS A 100 -9.05 -14.94 -16.82
N GLU A 101 -9.38 -16.22 -16.77
CA GLU A 101 -10.47 -16.77 -15.95
C GLU A 101 -10.12 -16.76 -14.46
N GLU A 102 -8.86 -17.06 -14.14
CA GLU A 102 -8.32 -16.94 -12.76
C GLU A 102 -8.29 -15.49 -12.29
N LYS A 103 -7.92 -14.55 -13.18
CA LYS A 103 -7.92 -13.10 -12.88
C LYS A 103 -9.31 -12.54 -12.68
N SER A 104 -10.30 -13.04 -13.41
CA SER A 104 -11.70 -12.61 -13.25
C SER A 104 -12.41 -13.24 -12.05
N GLY A 105 -11.76 -14.16 -11.35
CA GLY A 105 -12.37 -14.89 -10.24
C GLY A 105 -13.37 -15.97 -10.64
N ASN A 106 -13.49 -16.26 -11.94
CA ASN A 106 -14.41 -17.26 -12.45
C ASN A 106 -13.97 -18.69 -12.13
N ILE A 107 -12.69 -18.89 -11.89
CA ILE A 107 -12.12 -20.18 -11.52
C ILE A 107 -11.40 -20.07 -10.19
N THR A 108 -11.68 -21.01 -9.29
CA THR A 108 -10.98 -21.11 -8.01
C THR A 108 -9.53 -21.56 -8.25
N LEU A 109 -8.60 -20.87 -7.61
CA LEU A 109 -7.18 -21.24 -7.68
C LEU A 109 -6.94 -22.63 -7.05
N PRO A 110 -5.92 -23.38 -7.51
CA PRO A 110 -5.56 -24.66 -6.92
C PRO A 110 -5.32 -24.56 -5.40
N LEU A 111 -5.72 -25.57 -4.64
CA LEU A 111 -5.78 -25.55 -3.17
C LEU A 111 -4.48 -25.15 -2.53
N MET A 112 -3.34 -25.38 -2.98
CA MET A 112 -2.04 -25.00 -2.37
C MET A 112 -1.36 -23.83 -3.10
N ALA A 113 -2.03 -23.27 -4.08
CA ALA A 113 -1.47 -22.21 -4.89
C ALA A 113 -1.31 -20.90 -4.11
N ARG A 114 -0.18 -20.25 -4.29
CA ARG A 114 0.16 -18.97 -3.63
C ARG A 114 0.22 -17.87 -4.67
N PRO A 115 -0.76 -16.98 -4.71
CA PRO A 115 -0.70 -15.80 -5.58
C PRO A 115 0.41 -14.86 -5.14
N TYR A 116 1.11 -14.26 -6.09
CA TYR A 116 2.15 -13.28 -5.82
C TYR A 116 2.26 -12.25 -6.94
N GLN A 117 2.97 -11.18 -6.67
CA GLN A 117 3.36 -10.16 -7.65
C GLN A 117 4.87 -10.01 -7.65
N LEU A 118 5.43 -9.68 -8.82
CA LEU A 118 6.83 -9.28 -8.91
C LEU A 118 6.95 -7.77 -8.68
N THR A 119 7.93 -7.39 -7.89
CA THR A 119 8.31 -5.99 -7.68
C THR A 119 9.78 -5.81 -7.99
N SER A 120 10.15 -4.64 -8.53
CA SER A 120 11.55 -4.33 -8.75
C SER A 120 12.31 -4.30 -7.44
N LEU A 121 13.48 -4.93 -7.40
CA LEU A 121 14.45 -4.82 -6.31
C LEU A 121 15.29 -3.54 -6.38
N ILE A 122 15.16 -2.78 -7.46
CA ILE A 122 15.96 -1.58 -7.76
C ILE A 122 15.11 -0.34 -7.51
N SER A 123 15.72 0.70 -6.96
CA SER A 123 15.18 2.04 -6.77
C SER A 123 16.14 3.08 -7.37
N SER A 124 15.63 4.22 -7.78
CA SER A 124 16.44 5.32 -8.28
C SER A 124 17.29 5.96 -7.18
N GLY A 125 18.39 6.58 -7.58
CA GLY A 125 19.34 7.24 -6.69
C GLY A 125 20.48 6.33 -6.25
N VAL A 126 21.68 6.91 -6.15
CA VAL A 126 22.91 6.23 -5.71
C VAL A 126 23.00 6.21 -4.20
N ARG A 127 23.39 5.07 -3.64
CA ARG A 127 23.65 4.91 -2.20
C ARG A 127 24.89 4.05 -2.01
N ALA A 128 25.84 4.51 -1.21
CA ALA A 128 27.13 3.85 -1.01
C ALA A 128 27.03 2.35 -0.67
N ASN A 129 26.07 1.97 0.16
CA ASN A 129 25.94 0.60 0.67
C ASN A 129 25.07 -0.32 -0.20
N THR A 130 24.37 0.24 -1.20
CA THR A 130 23.40 -0.52 -2.02
C THR A 130 23.51 -0.28 -3.52
N THR A 131 24.43 0.60 -3.95
CA THR A 131 24.85 0.70 -5.38
C THR A 131 26.09 -0.15 -5.57
N VAL A 132 25.91 -1.44 -5.54
CA VAL A 132 27.00 -2.44 -5.53
C VAL A 132 26.59 -3.68 -6.29
N SER A 133 27.59 -4.49 -6.70
CA SER A 133 27.33 -5.79 -7.29
C SER A 133 26.93 -6.82 -6.24
N TRP A 134 26.05 -7.72 -6.63
CA TRP A 134 25.59 -8.86 -5.84
C TRP A 134 25.51 -10.13 -6.69
N ASN A 135 26.02 -11.26 -6.16
CA ASN A 135 25.98 -12.54 -6.84
C ASN A 135 24.70 -13.30 -6.52
N PHE A 136 23.93 -13.65 -7.56
CA PHE A 136 22.74 -14.47 -7.44
C PHE A 136 22.83 -15.66 -8.40
N GLN A 137 22.69 -16.88 -7.88
CA GLN A 137 22.79 -18.12 -8.67
C GLN A 137 24.06 -18.19 -9.56
N GLY A 138 25.20 -17.80 -9.00
CA GLY A 138 26.48 -17.83 -9.69
C GLY A 138 26.73 -16.73 -10.72
N LYS A 139 25.82 -15.75 -10.83
CA LYS A 139 25.97 -14.61 -11.75
C LYS A 139 26.01 -13.30 -10.99
N PRO A 140 26.89 -12.35 -11.38
CA PRO A 140 26.91 -11.01 -10.80
C PRO A 140 25.78 -10.15 -11.41
N TYR A 141 25.09 -9.42 -10.54
CA TYR A 141 24.10 -8.42 -10.90
C TYR A 141 24.47 -7.10 -10.22
N HIS A 142 24.27 -6.00 -10.92
CA HIS A 142 24.48 -4.66 -10.41
C HIS A 142 23.16 -3.87 -10.43
N SER A 143 22.95 -3.02 -9.44
CA SER A 143 21.73 -2.19 -9.36
C SER A 143 21.64 -1.13 -10.47
N GLY A 144 22.75 -0.86 -11.15
CA GLY A 144 22.90 0.23 -12.11
C GLY A 144 23.63 1.44 -11.51
N ASP A 145 24.26 2.26 -12.36
CA ASP A 145 25.13 3.37 -11.92
C ASP A 145 24.35 4.54 -11.31
N SER A 146 23.07 4.70 -11.66
CA SER A 146 22.17 5.73 -11.13
C SER A 146 21.12 5.18 -10.16
N SER A 147 21.27 3.94 -9.70
CA SER A 147 20.27 3.19 -8.94
C SER A 147 20.88 2.48 -7.73
N ASN A 148 20.04 1.96 -6.88
CA ASN A 148 20.45 1.18 -5.74
C ASN A 148 19.50 -0.01 -5.49
N TRP A 149 19.99 -1.05 -4.80
CA TRP A 149 19.12 -2.10 -4.29
C TRP A 149 18.20 -1.54 -3.19
N LYS A 150 16.93 -1.90 -3.20
CA LYS A 150 15.94 -1.50 -2.19
C LYS A 150 16.22 -2.06 -0.79
N THR A 151 17.16 -2.98 -0.68
CA THR A 151 17.58 -3.59 0.58
C THR A 151 19.10 -3.77 0.61
N SER A 152 19.66 -4.04 1.77
CA SER A 152 21.09 -4.33 1.95
C SER A 152 21.48 -5.66 1.30
N LEU A 153 22.79 -5.90 1.11
CA LEU A 153 23.30 -7.19 0.62
C LEU A 153 22.84 -8.38 1.50
N GLU A 154 22.78 -8.18 2.81
CA GLU A 154 22.25 -9.20 3.73
C GLU A 154 20.75 -9.41 3.51
N GLY A 155 19.99 -8.33 3.22
CA GLY A 155 18.58 -8.44 2.84
C GLY A 155 18.39 -9.20 1.54
N LEU A 156 19.22 -8.97 0.52
CA LEU A 156 19.20 -9.73 -0.73
C LEU A 156 19.52 -11.22 -0.48
N ARG A 157 20.51 -11.51 0.37
CA ARG A 157 20.84 -12.89 0.77
C ARG A 157 19.66 -13.60 1.43
N ARG A 158 18.98 -12.93 2.38
CA ARG A 158 17.78 -13.47 3.04
C ARG A 158 16.62 -13.69 2.07
N LEU A 159 16.37 -12.77 1.16
CA LEU A 159 15.36 -12.93 0.12
C LEU A 159 15.67 -14.10 -0.82
N SER A 160 16.95 -14.30 -1.16
CA SER A 160 17.42 -15.44 -1.95
C SER A 160 17.18 -16.77 -1.22
N LEU A 161 17.57 -16.87 0.06
CA LEU A 161 17.35 -18.06 0.87
C LEU A 161 15.86 -18.38 1.07
N ALA A 162 15.02 -17.35 1.14
CA ALA A 162 13.57 -17.50 1.24
C ALA A 162 12.87 -17.74 -0.10
N ASP A 163 13.61 -17.95 -1.19
CA ASP A 163 13.12 -18.12 -2.55
C ASP A 163 12.13 -17.00 -2.98
N ARG A 164 12.52 -15.75 -2.67
CA ARG A 164 11.73 -14.54 -2.92
C ARG A 164 12.29 -13.69 -4.06
N ILE A 165 13.26 -14.19 -4.82
CA ILE A 165 13.86 -13.51 -5.96
C ILE A 165 13.63 -14.33 -7.20
N GLU A 166 13.06 -13.69 -8.21
CA GLU A 166 12.84 -14.27 -9.54
C GLU A 166 13.60 -13.43 -10.57
N LYS A 167 14.34 -14.12 -11.43
CA LYS A 167 15.00 -13.49 -12.59
C LYS A 167 14.04 -13.40 -13.76
N ARG A 168 13.96 -12.23 -14.37
CA ARG A 168 13.32 -12.02 -15.67
C ARG A 168 14.33 -12.00 -16.80
#